data_2fdf71443079bff294b564656d3bd568
#
_entry.id   2fdf71443079bff294b564656d3bd568
#
_cell.length_a   1.000
_cell.length_b   1.000
_cell.length_c   1.000
_cell.angle_alpha   90.00
_cell.angle_beta   90.00
_cell.angle_gamma   90.00
#
_symmetry.space_group_name_H-M   'P 1'
#
loop_
_entity.id
_entity.type
_entity.pdbx_description
1 polymer ?
#
loop_
_entity_poly.entity_id
_entity_poly.type
_entity_poly.pdbx_seq_one_letter_code
_entity_poly.pdbx_strand_id
1 'polypeptide(L)'
;MRTFKLIAGLFFLLLVVACQDKKRSSQIKVAENESKYVVLAYVTSWGESTPDPACLTHINYAFGHVTDNFKGIRIDNEPRLQMVVGLREKKTSLKVLLSVGGWGSSRFSE
;
A
#
# COMPACT_ATOMS: atom_id res chain seq x y z
N MET A 1 33.56 -60.74 1.31
CA MET A 1 33.97 -59.36 0.94
C MET A 1 32.97 -58.58 0.10
N ARG A 2 31.90 -59.15 -0.39
CA ARG A 2 30.87 -58.41 -1.20
C ARG A 2 29.82 -57.68 -0.37
N THR A 3 29.61 -58.04 0.88
CA THR A 3 28.62 -57.46 1.77
C THR A 3 29.04 -56.13 2.41
N PHE A 4 30.35 -55.90 2.54
CA PHE A 4 30.87 -54.68 3.18
C PHE A 4 30.75 -53.41 2.28
N LYS A 5 30.72 -53.58 0.95
CA LYS A 5 30.58 -52.48 0.01
C LYS A 5 29.15 -51.97 -0.09
N LEU A 6 28.14 -52.78 0.20
CA LEU A 6 26.72 -52.39 0.17
C LEU A 6 26.32 -51.57 1.40
N ILE A 7 26.92 -51.80 2.53
CA ILE A 7 26.66 -51.07 3.78
C ILE A 7 27.23 -49.65 3.72
N ALA A 8 28.42 -49.49 3.11
CA ALA A 8 29.01 -48.17 2.93
C ALA A 8 28.23 -47.28 1.97
N GLY A 9 27.60 -47.85 0.93
CA GLY A 9 26.77 -47.12 -0.01
C GLY A 9 25.44 -46.65 0.60
N LEU A 10 24.87 -47.45 1.51
CA LEU A 10 23.62 -47.10 2.18
C LEU A 10 23.80 -46.01 3.24
N PHE A 11 24.98 -45.97 3.88
CA PHE A 11 25.31 -44.97 4.89
C PHE A 11 25.59 -43.57 4.24
N PHE A 12 26.09 -43.57 3.01
CA PHE A 12 26.34 -42.35 2.28
C PHE A 12 25.03 -41.70 1.72
N LEU A 13 24.01 -42.53 1.44
CA LEU A 13 22.71 -42.05 0.97
C LEU A 13 21.89 -41.40 2.08
N LEU A 14 22.12 -41.73 3.34
CA LEU A 14 21.42 -41.18 4.50
C LEU A 14 21.95 -39.81 4.94
N LEU A 15 23.16 -39.43 4.53
CA LEU A 15 23.77 -38.14 4.88
C LEU A 15 23.38 -36.99 3.97
N VAL A 16 22.80 -37.26 2.80
CA VAL A 16 22.40 -36.20 1.83
C VAL A 16 21.03 -35.64 2.12
N VAL A 17 20.23 -36.27 2.96
CA VAL A 17 18.85 -35.83 3.28
C VAL A 17 18.83 -34.82 4.46
N ALA A 18 19.94 -34.60 5.14
CA ALA A 18 19.98 -33.72 6.32
C ALA A 18 20.26 -32.23 6.02
N CYS A 19 20.49 -31.84 4.77
CA CYS A 19 20.70 -30.45 4.39
C CYS A 19 19.58 -29.94 3.46
N GLN A 20 18.34 -30.22 3.80
CA GLN A 20 17.25 -29.36 3.36
C GLN A 20 17.05 -28.30 4.44
N ASP A 21 17.85 -27.27 4.39
CA ASP A 21 17.55 -26.00 5.00
C ASP A 21 16.17 -25.58 4.51
N LYS A 22 15.20 -25.88 5.34
CA LYS A 22 13.85 -25.36 5.25
C LYS A 22 14.00 -23.85 5.35
N LYS A 23 14.17 -23.18 4.21
CA LYS A 23 14.01 -21.76 4.07
C LYS A 23 12.57 -21.48 4.52
N ARG A 24 12.41 -21.34 5.82
CA ARG A 24 11.20 -20.84 6.46
C ARG A 24 11.16 -19.37 6.08
N SER A 25 10.64 -19.11 4.89
CA SER A 25 10.09 -17.79 4.57
C SER A 25 9.05 -17.55 5.66
N SER A 26 9.47 -16.91 6.73
CA SER A 26 8.57 -16.26 7.64
C SER A 26 7.91 -15.17 6.82
N GLN A 27 6.81 -15.53 6.19
CA GLN A 27 5.81 -14.56 5.78
C GLN A 27 5.41 -13.89 7.10
N ILE A 28 6.06 -12.75 7.37
CA ILE A 28 5.53 -11.80 8.31
C ILE A 28 4.17 -11.43 7.71
N LYS A 29 3.12 -12.09 8.15
CA LYS A 29 1.79 -11.53 8.07
C LYS A 29 1.92 -10.24 8.88
N VAL A 30 2.16 -9.14 8.19
CA VAL A 30 1.85 -7.84 8.72
C VAL A 30 0.36 -7.94 9.01
N ALA A 31 0.02 -8.25 10.26
CA ALA A 31 -1.33 -8.10 10.74
C ALA A 31 -1.66 -6.67 10.35
N GLU A 32 -2.68 -6.50 9.51
CA GLU A 32 -3.25 -5.22 9.17
C GLU A 32 -3.84 -4.70 10.48
N ASN A 33 -2.95 -4.13 11.30
CA ASN A 33 -3.30 -3.57 12.59
C ASN A 33 -4.12 -2.35 12.24
N GLU A 34 -5.44 -2.47 12.31
CA GLU A 34 -6.32 -1.31 12.22
C GLU A 34 -5.79 -0.28 13.22
N SER A 35 -5.26 0.80 12.70
CA SER A 35 -4.69 1.85 13.53
C SER A 35 -5.78 2.34 14.49
N LYS A 36 -5.51 2.26 15.77
CA LYS A 36 -6.42 2.80 16.81
C LYS A 36 -6.69 4.30 16.61
N TYR A 37 -5.82 4.97 15.87
CA TYR A 37 -5.90 6.42 15.64
C TYR A 37 -6.09 6.69 14.15
N VAL A 38 -6.82 7.75 13.84
CA VAL A 38 -6.88 8.31 12.49
C VAL A 38 -5.65 9.18 12.27
N VAL A 39 -4.85 8.80 11.27
CA VAL A 39 -3.71 9.60 10.81
C VAL A 39 -4.01 10.05 9.39
N LEU A 40 -4.24 11.32 9.21
CA LEU A 40 -4.70 11.92 7.96
C LEU A 40 -3.65 12.89 7.41
N ALA A 41 -3.33 12.76 6.13
CA ALA A 41 -2.49 13.72 5.40
C ALA A 41 -3.31 14.44 4.33
N TYR A 42 -3.01 15.73 4.13
CA TYR A 42 -3.46 16.46 2.95
C TYR A 42 -2.42 16.38 1.83
N VAL A 43 -2.86 16.07 0.64
CA VAL A 43 -2.04 16.07 -0.57
C VAL A 43 -2.65 17.06 -1.55
N THR A 44 -1.90 18.10 -1.88
CA THR A 44 -2.37 19.17 -2.76
C THR A 44 -2.12 18.85 -4.23
N SER A 45 -2.94 19.39 -5.11
CA SER A 45 -2.84 19.24 -6.57
C SER A 45 -1.53 19.82 -7.13
N TRP A 46 -0.96 20.81 -6.46
CA TRP A 46 0.27 21.52 -6.86
C TRP A 46 1.53 21.04 -6.11
N GLY A 47 1.39 20.18 -5.10
CA GLY A 47 2.51 19.66 -4.34
C GLY A 47 3.23 18.54 -5.09
N GLU A 48 4.51 18.36 -4.82
CA GLU A 48 5.33 17.31 -5.46
C GLU A 48 5.52 16.07 -4.57
N SER A 49 5.43 16.26 -3.25
CA SER A 49 5.68 15.18 -2.30
C SER A 49 4.57 14.11 -2.33
N THR A 50 4.99 12.87 -2.19
CA THR A 50 4.08 11.73 -2.04
C THR A 50 4.24 11.18 -0.63
N PRO A 51 3.17 11.11 0.18
CA PRO A 51 3.27 10.60 1.52
C PRO A 51 3.46 9.08 1.53
N ASP A 52 4.10 8.57 2.59
CA ASP A 52 4.20 7.12 2.81
C ASP A 52 2.85 6.58 3.31
N PRO A 53 2.18 5.71 2.53
CA PRO A 53 0.89 5.15 2.93
C PRO A 53 0.97 4.27 4.18
N ALA A 54 2.14 3.70 4.51
CA ALA A 54 2.30 2.85 5.68
C ALA A 54 1.95 3.57 6.98
N CYS A 55 2.24 4.87 7.05
CA CYS A 55 2.04 5.70 8.24
C CYS A 55 0.64 6.35 8.33
N LEU A 56 -0.21 6.17 7.29
CA LEU A 56 -1.47 6.89 7.16
C LEU A 56 -2.67 5.95 7.20
N THR A 57 -3.79 6.45 7.69
CA THR A 57 -5.10 5.82 7.55
C THR A 57 -5.95 6.49 6.47
N HIS A 58 -5.73 7.80 6.27
CA HIS A 58 -6.50 8.62 5.34
C HIS A 58 -5.59 9.58 4.58
N ILE A 59 -5.96 9.86 3.33
CA ILE A 59 -5.42 10.97 2.54
C ILE A 59 -6.60 11.82 2.06
N ASN A 60 -6.51 13.13 2.28
CA ASN A 60 -7.39 14.11 1.65
C ASN A 60 -6.66 14.75 0.47
N TYR A 61 -7.16 14.51 -0.74
CA TYR A 61 -6.68 15.22 -1.92
C TYR A 61 -7.33 16.60 -2.00
N ALA A 62 -6.56 17.64 -2.13
CA ALA A 62 -7.00 19.03 -2.15
C ALA A 62 -6.55 19.71 -3.46
N PHE A 63 -7.46 20.15 -4.28
CA PHE A 63 -8.90 20.26 -4.09
C PHE A 63 -9.68 19.82 -5.32
N GLY A 64 -10.96 19.46 -5.11
CA GLY A 64 -11.97 19.51 -6.14
C GLY A 64 -12.75 20.82 -6.06
N HIS A 65 -13.20 21.32 -7.19
CA HIS A 65 -13.95 22.57 -7.28
C HIS A 65 -15.31 22.33 -7.92
N VAL A 66 -16.36 22.94 -7.36
CA VAL A 66 -17.68 22.90 -7.99
C VAL A 66 -17.60 23.59 -9.35
N THR A 67 -18.15 22.97 -10.39
CA THR A 67 -18.19 23.54 -11.74
C THR A 67 -19.10 24.79 -11.82
N ASP A 68 -18.86 25.63 -12.80
CA ASP A 68 -19.64 26.91 -12.95
C ASP A 68 -21.12 26.67 -13.13
N ASN A 69 -21.53 25.53 -13.66
CA ASN A 69 -22.92 25.14 -13.85
C ASN A 69 -23.52 24.37 -12.67
N PHE A 70 -22.80 24.23 -11.55
CA PHE A 70 -23.20 23.51 -10.34
C PHE A 70 -23.57 22.02 -10.53
N LYS A 71 -23.17 21.42 -11.66
CA LYS A 71 -23.56 20.03 -12.02
C LYS A 71 -22.47 19.02 -11.85
N GLY A 72 -21.29 19.45 -11.39
CA GLY A 72 -20.16 18.54 -11.24
C GLY A 72 -19.01 19.10 -10.42
N ILE A 73 -17.97 18.30 -10.33
CA ILE A 73 -16.72 18.66 -9.66
C ILE A 73 -15.61 18.64 -10.71
N ARG A 74 -14.84 19.70 -10.79
CA ARG A 74 -13.60 19.79 -11.54
C ARG A 74 -12.44 19.47 -10.59
N ILE A 75 -11.53 18.65 -11.05
CA ILE A 75 -10.33 18.29 -10.29
C ILE A 75 -9.12 18.85 -11.01
N ASP A 76 -8.33 19.61 -10.30
CA ASP A 76 -7.04 20.07 -10.81
C ASP A 76 -6.01 18.93 -10.68
N ASN A 77 -5.22 18.72 -11.74
CA ASN A 77 -4.18 17.69 -11.77
C ASN A 77 -4.71 16.26 -11.50
N GLU A 78 -5.63 15.80 -12.33
CA GLU A 78 -6.17 14.44 -12.26
C GLU A 78 -5.09 13.35 -12.25
N PRO A 79 -3.99 13.42 -13.04
CA PRO A 79 -2.93 12.42 -12.98
C PRO A 79 -2.33 12.27 -11.58
N ARG A 80 -2.20 13.37 -10.85
CA ARG A 80 -1.71 13.33 -9.47
C ARG A 80 -2.73 12.68 -8.53
N LEU A 81 -4.01 12.96 -8.69
CA LEU A 81 -5.06 12.25 -7.94
C LEU A 81 -4.99 10.75 -8.20
N GLN A 82 -4.85 10.31 -9.46
CA GLN A 82 -4.74 8.90 -9.81
C GLN A 82 -3.52 8.24 -9.13
N MET A 83 -2.39 8.91 -9.11
CA MET A 83 -1.20 8.44 -8.40
C MET A 83 -1.46 8.27 -6.89
N VAL A 84 -2.14 9.23 -6.26
CA VAL A 84 -2.49 9.16 -4.83
C VAL A 84 -3.47 8.02 -4.57
N VAL A 85 -4.45 7.81 -5.43
CA VAL A 85 -5.39 6.67 -5.34
C VAL A 85 -4.64 5.34 -5.47
N GLY A 86 -3.64 5.27 -6.35
CA GLY A 86 -2.79 4.10 -6.54
C GLY A 86 -2.00 3.68 -5.29
N LEU A 87 -1.80 4.56 -4.31
CA LEU A 87 -1.17 4.20 -3.04
C LEU A 87 -1.97 3.13 -2.26
N ARG A 88 -3.24 2.95 -2.55
CA ARG A 88 -4.08 1.89 -1.98
C ARG A 88 -3.61 0.49 -2.39
N GLU A 89 -2.87 0.34 -3.46
CA GLU A 89 -2.26 -0.94 -3.83
C GLU A 89 -1.21 -1.38 -2.82
N LYS A 90 -0.54 -0.40 -2.16
CA LYS A 90 0.45 -0.66 -1.10
C LYS A 90 -0.19 -0.86 0.28
N LYS A 91 -1.36 -0.29 0.51
CA LYS A 91 -2.13 -0.41 1.75
C LYS A 91 -3.63 -0.37 1.45
N THR A 92 -4.27 -1.51 1.41
CA THR A 92 -5.68 -1.66 1.01
C THR A 92 -6.66 -0.99 1.96
N SER A 93 -6.29 -0.85 3.24
CA SER A 93 -7.08 -0.13 4.26
C SER A 93 -7.00 1.40 4.15
N LEU A 94 -6.09 1.94 3.31
CA LEU A 94 -5.95 3.37 3.11
C LEU A 94 -7.22 3.95 2.46
N LYS A 95 -7.75 5.01 3.06
CA LYS A 95 -8.88 5.75 2.51
C LYS A 95 -8.37 7.02 1.82
N VAL A 96 -8.78 7.21 0.58
CA VAL A 96 -8.46 8.42 -0.18
C VAL A 96 -9.76 9.19 -0.40
N LEU A 97 -9.79 10.41 0.06
CA LEU A 97 -10.93 11.32 0.06
C LEU A 97 -10.62 12.55 -0.79
N LEU A 98 -11.64 13.13 -1.38
CA LEU A 98 -11.55 14.40 -2.09
C LEU A 98 -12.07 15.53 -1.20
N SER A 99 -11.23 16.53 -0.96
CA SER A 99 -11.65 17.77 -0.32
C SER A 99 -12.19 18.72 -1.38
N VAL A 100 -13.46 19.06 -1.28
CA VAL A 100 -14.12 19.97 -2.23
C VAL A 100 -14.17 21.36 -1.63
N GLY A 101 -13.73 22.36 -2.39
CA GLY A 101 -13.69 23.76 -1.98
C GLY A 101 -12.27 24.33 -1.99
N GLY A 102 -11.88 24.96 -0.90
CA GLY A 102 -10.60 25.65 -0.73
C GLY A 102 -10.76 27.17 -0.75
N TRP A 103 -9.65 27.88 -0.54
CA TRP A 103 -9.64 29.34 -0.50
C TRP A 103 -10.19 29.95 -1.80
N GLY A 104 -11.15 30.83 -1.70
CA GLY A 104 -11.78 31.50 -2.86
C GLY A 104 -12.78 30.64 -3.64
N SER A 105 -13.06 29.42 -3.20
CA SER A 105 -14.04 28.52 -3.79
C SER A 105 -15.33 28.57 -2.97
N SER A 106 -16.21 29.53 -3.26
CA SER A 106 -17.39 29.85 -2.44
C SER A 106 -18.72 29.52 -3.14
N ARG A 107 -18.82 28.34 -3.76
CA ARG A 107 -20.02 28.00 -4.54
C ARG A 107 -20.88 26.91 -3.88
N PHE A 108 -20.95 26.91 -2.55
CA PHE A 108 -21.72 25.91 -1.81
C PHE A 108 -23.13 26.37 -1.41
N SER A 109 -23.43 27.65 -1.56
CA SER A 109 -24.69 28.24 -1.15
C SER A 109 -25.01 29.44 -2.05
N GLU A 110 -25.64 29.18 -3.16
CA GLU A 110 -26.36 30.21 -3.95
C GLU A 110 -27.77 29.74 -4.18
#